data_1e0b59990568fe48255994bd795b2e42
#
_entry.id   1e0b59990568fe48255994bd795b2e42
#
_cell.length_a   1.000
_cell.length_b   1.000
_cell.length_c   1.000
_cell.angle_alpha   90.00
_cell.angle_beta   90.00
_cell.angle_gamma   90.00
#
_symmetry.space_group_name_H-M   'P 1'
#
loop_
_entity.id
_entity.type
_entity.pdbx_description
1 polymer ?
#
loop_
_entity_poly.entity_id
_entity_poly.type
_entity_poly.pdbx_seq_one_letter_code
_entity_poly.pdbx_strand_id
1 'polypeptide(L)'
;MTKIMHIADLHFGREDERLVEALAEKEQELRPDVVVASGDLTTFGRRREFAAARELFDRFDAPVVASPGNHDVPYANMFSRLVSPWRRFRRRMGDTITGSYADDDVAIESLETSRGAQWRLDWSLGKARPDQAREIAGRLESNSPQGQLKVVVCHHPLVAPGGMTGRAKTRFGEEAADIFIRGGAHLVLTGHMHQVFALSERHGDHVCWFVSASTAFSIRTRDEPAGFNLLTAEEDHFVMDIYVANEEGGFKQYERRHLTRKEAEIVPEHPGEPGI
;
A
#
# COMPACT_ATOMS: atom_id res chain seq x y z
N MET A 1 -4.83 0.06 -20.06
CA MET A 1 -3.55 -0.26 -19.35
C MET A 1 -3.51 0.61 -18.11
N THR A 2 -3.72 0.06 -16.94
CA THR A 2 -3.88 0.81 -15.69
C THR A 2 -2.55 0.93 -14.96
N LYS A 3 -2.16 2.14 -14.57
CA LYS A 3 -0.96 2.44 -13.79
C LYS A 3 -1.34 2.80 -12.35
N ILE A 4 -0.80 2.08 -11.38
CA ILE A 4 -1.00 2.32 -9.96
C ILE A 4 0.33 2.76 -9.34
N MET A 5 0.40 3.96 -8.79
CA MET A 5 1.52 4.39 -7.97
C MET A 5 1.28 3.96 -6.53
N HIS A 6 2.07 3.01 -6.04
CA HIS A 6 1.94 2.44 -4.69
C HIS A 6 2.98 3.05 -3.76
N ILE A 7 2.53 3.88 -2.83
CA ILE A 7 3.31 4.52 -1.78
C ILE A 7 2.91 3.99 -0.40
N ALA A 8 3.84 3.98 0.55
CA ALA A 8 3.59 3.49 1.90
C ALA A 8 4.41 4.27 2.94
N ASP A 9 3.99 4.21 4.19
CA ASP A 9 4.81 4.63 5.34
C ASP A 9 5.40 6.03 5.18
N LEU A 10 4.55 7.01 4.86
CA LEU A 10 4.94 8.40 4.63
C LEU A 10 5.54 9.03 5.88
N HIS A 11 4.96 8.71 7.05
CA HIS A 11 5.41 9.16 8.35
C HIS A 11 5.67 10.67 8.45
N PHE A 12 4.74 11.50 7.96
CA PHE A 12 4.81 12.94 8.17
C PHE A 12 5.10 13.28 9.65
N GLY A 13 6.03 14.19 9.89
CA GLY A 13 6.69 14.45 11.15
C GLY A 13 8.08 13.78 11.26
N ARG A 14 8.49 13.01 10.25
CA ARG A 14 9.80 12.38 10.04
C ARG A 14 10.17 12.29 8.56
N GLU A 15 9.67 13.21 7.76
CA GLU A 15 9.89 13.30 6.31
C GLU A 15 11.24 13.91 5.94
N ASP A 16 11.79 13.52 4.79
CA ASP A 16 12.76 14.33 4.05
C ASP A 16 11.96 15.22 3.08
N GLU A 17 11.96 16.54 3.33
CA GLU A 17 11.18 17.51 2.55
C GLU A 17 11.54 17.49 1.06
N ARG A 18 12.81 17.20 0.70
CA ARG A 18 13.25 17.11 -0.70
C ARG A 18 12.57 15.94 -1.41
N LEU A 19 12.45 14.80 -0.72
CA LEU A 19 11.78 13.62 -1.27
C LEU A 19 10.27 13.80 -1.34
N VAL A 20 9.66 14.61 -0.47
CA VAL A 20 8.24 14.98 -0.58
C VAL A 20 7.98 15.74 -1.87
N GLU A 21 8.82 16.75 -2.17
CA GLU A 21 8.74 17.51 -3.42
C GLU A 21 8.97 16.61 -4.64
N ALA A 22 10.03 15.82 -4.62
CA ALA A 22 10.39 14.90 -5.69
C ALA A 22 9.29 13.83 -5.94
N LEU A 23 8.56 13.40 -4.90
CA LEU A 23 7.45 12.45 -5.07
C LEU A 23 6.29 13.08 -5.84
N ALA A 24 5.94 14.34 -5.54
CA ALA A 24 4.90 15.05 -6.27
C ALA A 24 5.28 15.29 -7.74
N GLU A 25 6.53 15.69 -7.99
CA GLU A 25 7.05 15.86 -9.36
C GLU A 25 7.05 14.51 -10.12
N LYS A 26 7.42 13.43 -9.44
CA LYS A 26 7.47 12.08 -10.03
C LYS A 26 6.06 11.55 -10.33
N GLU A 27 5.05 11.84 -9.50
CA GLU A 27 3.67 11.49 -9.81
C GLU A 27 3.21 12.19 -11.10
N GLN A 28 3.46 13.49 -11.25
CA GLN A 28 3.11 14.25 -12.45
C GLN A 28 3.88 13.75 -13.70
N GLU A 29 5.14 13.31 -13.55
CA GLU A 29 5.95 12.74 -14.63
C GLU A 29 5.39 11.39 -15.10
N LEU A 30 5.13 10.47 -14.14
CA LEU A 30 4.72 9.09 -14.41
C LEU A 30 3.26 8.98 -14.82
N ARG A 31 2.42 9.95 -14.41
CA ARG A 31 0.98 10.02 -14.69
C ARG A 31 0.27 8.69 -14.38
N PRO A 32 0.25 8.27 -13.11
CA PRO A 32 -0.53 7.10 -12.73
C PRO A 32 -2.02 7.40 -12.89
N ASP A 33 -2.82 6.35 -13.11
CA ASP A 33 -4.28 6.48 -13.13
C ASP A 33 -4.84 6.60 -11.70
N VAL A 34 -4.12 6.05 -10.72
CA VAL A 34 -4.47 6.13 -9.30
C VAL A 34 -3.23 6.02 -8.42
N VAL A 35 -3.21 6.75 -7.31
CA VAL A 35 -2.22 6.62 -6.24
C VAL A 35 -2.82 5.83 -5.09
N VAL A 36 -2.12 4.78 -4.64
CA VAL A 36 -2.51 3.97 -3.48
C VAL A 36 -1.52 4.20 -2.34
N ALA A 37 -2.02 4.72 -1.21
CA ALA A 37 -1.23 4.96 0.00
C ALA A 37 -1.58 3.90 1.07
N SER A 38 -0.70 2.92 1.27
CA SER A 38 -0.95 1.77 2.14
C SER A 38 -0.59 2.01 3.62
N GLY A 39 -1.03 3.15 4.16
CA GLY A 39 -1.02 3.45 5.60
C GLY A 39 0.24 4.13 6.13
N ASP A 40 0.21 4.41 7.44
CA ASP A 40 1.22 5.17 8.17
C ASP A 40 1.56 6.52 7.52
N LEU A 41 0.49 7.28 7.21
CA LEU A 41 0.60 8.63 6.66
C LEU A 41 1.29 9.56 7.65
N THR A 42 1.13 9.30 8.95
CA THR A 42 1.63 10.14 10.05
C THR A 42 2.57 9.38 10.97
N THR A 43 3.44 10.09 11.70
CA THR A 43 4.29 9.46 12.73
C THR A 43 3.57 9.31 14.07
N PHE A 44 2.71 10.27 14.45
CA PHE A 44 2.07 10.32 15.78
C PHE A 44 0.56 10.58 15.75
N GLY A 45 -0.08 10.50 14.58
CA GLY A 45 -1.51 10.80 14.41
C GLY A 45 -1.87 12.24 14.76
N ARG A 46 -0.96 13.20 14.57
CA ARG A 46 -1.18 14.61 14.88
C ARG A 46 -1.93 15.31 13.75
N ARG A 47 -2.70 16.34 14.11
CA ARG A 47 -3.49 17.11 13.11
C ARG A 47 -2.62 17.75 12.04
N ARG A 48 -1.43 18.24 12.39
CA ARG A 48 -0.49 18.86 11.47
C ARG A 48 0.10 17.84 10.48
N GLU A 49 0.37 16.61 10.94
CA GLU A 49 0.92 15.53 10.12
C GLU A 49 -0.12 15.08 9.07
N PHE A 50 -1.39 14.95 9.48
CA PHE A 50 -2.48 14.71 8.53
C PHE A 50 -2.72 15.89 7.58
N ALA A 51 -2.49 17.15 8.02
CA ALA A 51 -2.61 18.30 7.15
C ALA A 51 -1.55 18.28 6.05
N ALA A 52 -0.29 17.96 6.42
CA ALA A 52 0.80 17.84 5.47
C ALA A 52 0.57 16.66 4.47
N ALA A 53 0.08 15.51 4.96
CA ALA A 53 -0.29 14.40 4.07
C ALA A 53 -1.41 14.81 3.09
N ARG A 54 -2.40 15.55 3.56
CA ARG A 54 -3.47 16.06 2.70
C ARG A 54 -2.95 17.06 1.67
N GLU A 55 -2.08 17.98 2.07
CA GLU A 55 -1.45 18.96 1.19
C GLU A 55 -0.65 18.28 0.07
N LEU A 56 0.10 17.20 0.38
CA LEU A 56 0.77 16.40 -0.62
C LEU A 56 -0.24 15.77 -1.60
N PHE A 57 -1.30 15.13 -1.09
CA PHE A 57 -2.29 14.46 -1.93
C PHE A 57 -3.09 15.45 -2.80
N ASP A 58 -3.29 16.67 -2.32
CA ASP A 58 -3.95 17.74 -3.11
C ASP A 58 -3.09 18.27 -4.28
N ARG A 59 -1.79 17.89 -4.32
CA ARG A 59 -0.86 18.21 -5.42
C ARG A 59 -0.79 17.13 -6.49
N PHE A 60 -1.29 15.94 -6.21
CA PHE A 60 -1.34 14.85 -7.18
C PHE A 60 -2.47 15.09 -8.18
N ASP A 61 -2.18 14.79 -9.45
CA ASP A 61 -3.18 14.82 -10.51
C ASP A 61 -4.11 13.61 -10.45
N ALA A 62 -3.57 12.45 -10.04
CA ALA A 62 -4.33 11.22 -9.91
C ALA A 62 -5.16 11.14 -8.61
N PRO A 63 -6.31 10.48 -8.61
CA PRO A 63 -7.06 10.19 -7.40
C PRO A 63 -6.22 9.35 -6.42
N VAL A 64 -6.43 9.60 -5.12
CA VAL A 64 -5.69 8.91 -4.05
C VAL A 64 -6.62 8.00 -3.26
N VAL A 65 -6.22 6.73 -3.07
CA VAL A 65 -6.87 5.79 -2.15
C VAL A 65 -5.93 5.50 -0.99
N ALA A 66 -6.34 5.78 0.24
CA ALA A 66 -5.51 5.56 1.40
C ALA A 66 -6.15 4.62 2.42
N SER A 67 -5.35 3.67 2.94
CA SER A 67 -5.68 2.85 4.09
C SER A 67 -5.00 3.41 5.35
N PRO A 68 -5.61 3.34 6.55
CA PRO A 68 -4.94 3.79 7.76
C PRO A 68 -3.90 2.78 8.25
N GLY A 69 -2.75 3.28 8.72
CA GLY A 69 -1.72 2.50 9.39
C GLY A 69 -1.79 2.56 10.92
N ASN A 70 -0.89 1.87 11.60
CA ASN A 70 -0.87 1.84 13.07
C ASN A 70 -0.35 3.15 13.71
N HIS A 71 0.34 4.00 12.96
CA HIS A 71 0.75 5.35 13.38
C HIS A 71 -0.34 6.41 13.15
N ASP A 72 -1.37 6.14 12.37
CA ASP A 72 -2.46 7.08 12.06
C ASP A 72 -3.51 7.19 13.16
N VAL A 73 -3.31 6.51 14.27
CA VAL A 73 -4.15 6.63 15.48
C VAL A 73 -3.60 7.70 16.43
N PRO A 74 -4.46 8.34 17.25
CA PRO A 74 -4.02 9.32 18.23
C PRO A 74 -3.04 8.72 19.24
N TYR A 75 -1.76 9.12 19.21
CA TYR A 75 -0.75 8.58 20.12
C TYR A 75 -0.94 9.04 21.57
N ALA A 76 -1.21 10.34 21.79
CA ALA A 76 -1.29 10.94 23.13
C ALA A 76 -2.69 10.92 23.76
N ASN A 77 -3.75 10.57 23.04
CA ASN A 77 -5.12 10.57 23.53
C ASN A 77 -5.69 9.17 23.59
N MET A 78 -5.46 8.47 24.70
CA MET A 78 -5.90 7.09 24.91
C MET A 78 -7.42 6.92 24.80
N PHE A 79 -8.22 7.88 25.29
CA PHE A 79 -9.67 7.81 25.15
C PHE A 79 -10.13 7.85 23.70
N SER A 80 -9.61 8.81 22.93
CA SER A 80 -9.90 8.91 21.49
C SER A 80 -9.43 7.66 20.72
N ARG A 81 -8.27 7.11 21.12
CA ARG A 81 -7.70 5.89 20.54
C ARG A 81 -8.58 4.66 20.76
N LEU A 82 -9.21 4.54 21.94
CA LEU A 82 -10.08 3.43 22.28
C LEU A 82 -11.47 3.53 21.63
N VAL A 83 -12.05 4.74 21.65
CA VAL A 83 -13.47 4.93 21.24
C VAL A 83 -13.61 5.19 19.74
N SER A 84 -12.69 5.94 19.13
CA SER A 84 -12.78 6.32 17.72
C SER A 84 -11.39 6.57 17.12
N PRO A 85 -10.57 5.51 16.95
CA PRO A 85 -9.16 5.63 16.53
C PRO A 85 -9.00 6.35 15.18
N TRP A 86 -9.87 6.09 14.23
CA TRP A 86 -9.79 6.59 12.86
C TRP A 86 -10.51 7.93 12.63
N ARG A 87 -11.11 8.55 13.65
CA ARG A 87 -11.88 9.80 13.47
C ARG A 87 -11.04 10.93 12.87
N ARG A 88 -9.75 11.03 13.24
CA ARG A 88 -8.85 12.06 12.67
C ARG A 88 -8.50 11.75 11.24
N PHE A 89 -8.17 10.51 10.94
CA PHE A 89 -7.88 10.03 9.60
C PHE A 89 -9.07 10.32 8.68
N ARG A 90 -10.26 9.78 8.96
CA ARG A 90 -11.47 9.99 8.14
C ARG A 90 -11.81 11.47 7.96
N ARG A 91 -11.75 12.27 9.04
CA ARG A 91 -12.08 13.69 8.98
C ARG A 91 -11.10 14.50 8.13
N ARG A 92 -9.82 14.10 8.04
CA ARG A 92 -8.77 14.83 7.33
C ARG A 92 -8.60 14.36 5.89
N MET A 93 -8.68 13.07 5.67
CA MET A 93 -8.58 12.50 4.32
C MET A 93 -9.90 12.64 3.55
N GLY A 94 -11.05 12.62 4.26
CA GLY A 94 -12.38 12.70 3.63
C GLY A 94 -12.76 11.42 2.91
N ASP A 95 -13.96 11.38 2.36
CA ASP A 95 -14.51 10.20 1.71
C ASP A 95 -13.87 9.93 0.33
N THR A 96 -13.26 10.96 -0.29
CA THR A 96 -12.61 10.85 -1.60
C THR A 96 -11.24 10.17 -1.56
N ILE A 97 -10.60 10.11 -0.37
CA ILE A 97 -9.28 9.47 -0.19
C ILE A 97 -9.40 8.16 0.57
N THR A 98 -10.47 7.99 1.35
CA THR A 98 -10.63 6.81 2.22
C THR A 98 -11.68 5.85 1.69
N GLY A 99 -11.36 4.55 1.73
CA GLY A 99 -12.34 3.48 1.51
C GLY A 99 -12.19 2.77 0.19
N SER A 100 -12.84 3.25 -0.85
CA SER A 100 -12.87 2.58 -2.15
C SER A 100 -12.76 3.56 -3.30
N TYR A 101 -12.25 3.06 -4.42
CA TYR A 101 -12.21 3.74 -5.70
C TYR A 101 -12.58 2.74 -6.80
N ALA A 102 -13.32 3.17 -7.80
CA ALA A 102 -13.58 2.35 -8.97
C ALA A 102 -13.77 3.24 -10.20
N ASP A 103 -13.21 2.81 -11.31
CA ASP A 103 -13.46 3.27 -12.67
C ASP A 103 -13.70 2.07 -13.60
N ASP A 104 -13.66 2.27 -14.90
CA ASP A 104 -13.90 1.19 -15.86
C ASP A 104 -12.80 0.10 -15.85
N ASP A 105 -11.59 0.45 -15.43
CA ASP A 105 -10.40 -0.39 -15.51
C ASP A 105 -9.99 -1.02 -14.18
N VAL A 106 -10.23 -0.33 -13.03
CA VAL A 106 -9.79 -0.78 -11.70
C VAL A 106 -10.82 -0.56 -10.62
N ALA A 107 -10.95 -1.51 -9.70
CA ALA A 107 -11.67 -1.36 -8.44
C ALA A 107 -10.70 -1.60 -7.27
N ILE A 108 -10.65 -0.65 -6.35
CA ILE A 108 -9.77 -0.66 -5.18
C ILE A 108 -10.61 -0.58 -3.92
N GLU A 109 -10.39 -1.51 -2.99
CA GLU A 109 -11.06 -1.55 -1.69
C GLU A 109 -10.04 -1.57 -0.55
N SER A 110 -10.33 -0.84 0.53
CA SER A 110 -9.46 -0.76 1.70
C SER A 110 -9.90 -1.72 2.80
N LEU A 111 -8.96 -2.58 3.25
CA LEU A 111 -9.12 -3.43 4.44
C LEU A 111 -8.40 -2.78 5.63
N GLU A 112 -9.13 -2.52 6.71
CA GLU A 112 -8.55 -2.01 7.95
C GLU A 112 -7.86 -3.15 8.73
N THR A 113 -6.52 -3.11 8.77
CA THR A 113 -5.69 -4.07 9.53
C THR A 113 -5.10 -3.49 10.80
N SER A 114 -5.12 -2.17 10.95
CA SER A 114 -4.62 -1.45 12.12
C SER A 114 -5.66 -1.37 13.24
N ARG A 115 -5.23 -1.16 14.48
CA ARG A 115 -6.13 -1.09 15.64
C ARG A 115 -5.80 0.07 16.56
N GLY A 116 -6.83 0.68 17.08
CA GLY A 116 -6.70 1.70 18.11
C GLY A 116 -6.12 1.15 19.41
N ALA A 117 -6.54 -0.04 19.82
CA ALA A 117 -6.06 -0.74 21.01
C ALA A 117 -6.08 -2.25 20.85
N GLN A 118 -5.18 -2.93 21.52
CA GLN A 118 -5.08 -4.39 21.59
C GLN A 118 -4.71 -4.80 23.03
N TRP A 119 -5.13 -6.03 23.42
CA TRP A 119 -4.69 -6.68 24.66
C TRP A 119 -3.25 -7.22 24.58
N ARG A 120 -2.42 -6.68 23.69
CA ARG A 120 -1.02 -7.04 23.49
C ARG A 120 -0.13 -5.85 23.81
N LEU A 121 1.09 -6.10 24.27
CA LEU A 121 2.09 -5.06 24.58
C LEU A 121 2.57 -4.35 23.29
N ASP A 122 2.65 -5.08 22.17
CA ASP A 122 3.00 -4.51 20.87
C ASP A 122 1.73 -4.13 20.08
N TRP A 123 1.46 -2.85 20.01
CA TRP A 123 0.30 -2.28 19.33
C TRP A 123 0.54 -2.00 17.84
N SER A 124 1.74 -2.28 17.36
CA SER A 124 2.07 -2.20 15.93
C SER A 124 1.62 -3.43 15.13
N LEU A 125 1.20 -4.50 15.81
CA LEU A 125 0.82 -5.74 15.15
C LEU A 125 -0.54 -5.63 14.46
N GLY A 126 -0.60 -6.09 13.20
CA GLY A 126 -1.81 -6.12 12.40
C GLY A 126 -2.82 -7.18 12.85
N LYS A 127 -4.09 -6.91 12.57
CA LYS A 127 -5.17 -7.90 12.65
C LYS A 127 -6.16 -7.67 11.52
N ALA A 128 -6.25 -8.59 10.59
CA ALA A 128 -7.33 -8.63 9.63
C ALA A 128 -8.66 -9.05 10.29
N ARG A 129 -9.76 -8.69 9.67
CA ARG A 129 -11.12 -9.08 10.05
C ARG A 129 -11.70 -9.89 8.90
N PRO A 130 -11.86 -11.22 9.07
CA PRO A 130 -12.38 -12.07 8.00
C PRO A 130 -13.80 -11.73 7.55
N ASP A 131 -14.64 -11.20 8.45
CA ASP A 131 -15.96 -10.67 8.12
C ASP A 131 -15.87 -9.47 7.15
N GLN A 132 -15.01 -8.50 7.44
CA GLN A 132 -14.77 -7.36 6.56
C GLN A 132 -14.12 -7.81 5.23
N ALA A 133 -13.20 -8.78 5.27
CA ALA A 133 -12.61 -9.33 4.05
C ALA A 133 -13.66 -9.96 3.13
N ARG A 134 -14.64 -10.70 3.69
CA ARG A 134 -15.77 -11.26 2.91
C ARG A 134 -16.66 -10.17 2.32
N GLU A 135 -16.96 -9.12 3.07
CA GLU A 135 -17.74 -7.97 2.58
C GLU A 135 -17.03 -7.28 1.41
N ILE A 136 -15.72 -7.05 1.53
CA ILE A 136 -14.89 -6.44 0.47
C ILE A 136 -14.85 -7.35 -0.76
N ALA A 137 -14.55 -8.64 -0.59
CA ALA A 137 -14.53 -9.60 -1.69
C ALA A 137 -15.87 -9.65 -2.43
N GLY A 138 -16.99 -9.66 -1.69
CA GLY A 138 -18.33 -9.60 -2.25
C GLY A 138 -18.62 -8.31 -3.03
N ARG A 139 -18.12 -7.15 -2.58
CA ARG A 139 -18.24 -5.90 -3.35
C ARG A 139 -17.40 -5.93 -4.62
N LEU A 140 -16.15 -6.40 -4.55
CA LEU A 140 -15.28 -6.55 -5.71
C LEU A 140 -15.83 -7.55 -6.74
N GLU A 141 -16.55 -8.60 -6.29
CA GLU A 141 -17.20 -9.56 -7.17
C GLU A 141 -18.46 -8.98 -7.84
N SER A 142 -19.33 -8.34 -7.04
CA SER A 142 -20.65 -7.88 -7.50
C SER A 142 -20.62 -6.61 -8.31
N ASN A 143 -19.67 -5.70 -8.02
CA ASN A 143 -19.63 -4.36 -8.58
C ASN A 143 -18.58 -4.17 -9.68
N SER A 144 -17.76 -5.20 -9.94
CA SER A 144 -16.67 -5.10 -10.91
C SER A 144 -17.09 -5.70 -12.26
N PRO A 145 -17.07 -4.93 -13.35
CA PRO A 145 -17.20 -5.45 -14.70
C PRO A 145 -16.21 -6.57 -14.99
N GLN A 146 -16.55 -7.43 -15.97
CA GLN A 146 -15.64 -8.48 -16.39
C GLN A 146 -14.35 -7.86 -16.97
N GLY A 147 -13.21 -8.29 -16.47
CA GLY A 147 -11.89 -7.79 -16.87
C GLY A 147 -11.34 -6.64 -16.03
N GLN A 148 -12.15 -6.02 -15.16
CA GLN A 148 -11.68 -4.98 -14.25
C GLN A 148 -10.64 -5.51 -13.28
N LEU A 149 -9.58 -4.73 -13.05
CA LEU A 149 -8.54 -5.04 -12.08
C LEU A 149 -9.07 -4.87 -10.65
N LYS A 150 -9.00 -5.92 -9.84
CA LYS A 150 -9.46 -5.93 -8.45
C LYS A 150 -8.28 -5.82 -7.50
N VAL A 151 -8.23 -4.74 -6.74
CA VAL A 151 -7.13 -4.40 -5.84
C VAL A 151 -7.63 -4.23 -4.42
N VAL A 152 -6.92 -4.81 -3.46
CA VAL A 152 -7.13 -4.57 -2.03
C VAL A 152 -5.94 -3.79 -1.49
N VAL A 153 -6.18 -2.74 -0.72
CA VAL A 153 -5.13 -2.03 0.01
C VAL A 153 -5.30 -2.24 1.51
N CYS A 154 -4.22 -2.56 2.20
CA CYS A 154 -4.18 -2.59 3.66
C CYS A 154 -2.77 -2.24 4.14
N HIS A 155 -2.64 -1.85 5.42
CA HIS A 155 -1.32 -1.44 5.91
C HIS A 155 -0.43 -2.64 6.22
N HIS A 156 -0.93 -3.59 7.03
CA HIS A 156 -0.13 -4.74 7.45
C HIS A 156 -0.18 -5.86 6.40
N PRO A 157 0.93 -6.51 6.07
CA PRO A 157 0.97 -7.64 5.15
C PRO A 157 0.03 -8.77 5.60
N LEU A 158 -0.78 -9.28 4.70
CA LEU A 158 -1.61 -10.47 4.94
C LEU A 158 -0.78 -11.75 4.80
N VAL A 159 0.14 -11.74 3.84
CA VAL A 159 1.17 -12.76 3.59
C VAL A 159 2.53 -12.07 3.59
N ALA A 160 3.54 -12.71 4.13
CA ALA A 160 4.90 -12.15 4.22
C ALA A 160 5.95 -13.21 3.89
N PRO A 161 7.11 -12.81 3.33
CA PRO A 161 8.22 -13.73 3.06
C PRO A 161 8.64 -14.54 4.28
N GLY A 162 9.04 -15.78 4.04
CA GLY A 162 9.59 -16.65 5.09
C GLY A 162 10.82 -16.00 5.75
N GLY A 163 10.94 -16.13 7.07
CA GLY A 163 12.07 -15.55 7.82
C GLY A 163 11.88 -14.12 8.30
N MET A 164 10.84 -13.41 7.85
CA MET A 164 10.50 -12.09 8.40
C MET A 164 10.08 -12.15 9.86
N THR A 165 10.34 -11.09 10.61
CA THR A 165 10.06 -10.98 12.05
C THR A 165 8.57 -11.15 12.37
N GLY A 166 8.25 -11.41 13.64
CA GLY A 166 6.87 -11.52 14.12
C GLY A 166 5.98 -10.29 13.81
N ARG A 167 6.57 -9.12 13.52
CA ARG A 167 5.84 -7.90 13.09
C ARG A 167 5.20 -8.04 11.71
N ALA A 168 5.76 -8.87 10.81
CA ALA A 168 5.18 -9.17 9.51
C ALA A 168 3.91 -10.06 9.60
N LYS A 169 3.65 -10.68 10.76
CA LYS A 169 2.50 -11.58 10.95
C LYS A 169 1.25 -10.82 11.37
N THR A 170 0.35 -10.66 10.43
CA THR A 170 -1.00 -10.13 10.69
C THR A 170 -1.91 -11.25 11.21
N ARG A 171 -2.55 -11.04 12.35
CA ARG A 171 -3.52 -12.02 12.87
C ARG A 171 -4.69 -12.16 11.91
N PHE A 172 -5.06 -13.38 11.55
CA PHE A 172 -6.04 -13.72 10.51
C PHE A 172 -5.66 -13.18 9.10
N GLY A 173 -4.38 -12.87 8.87
CA GLY A 173 -3.90 -12.42 7.57
C GLY A 173 -4.07 -13.48 6.51
N GLU A 174 -3.60 -14.71 6.76
CA GLU A 174 -3.71 -15.84 5.83
C GLU A 174 -5.18 -16.17 5.50
N GLU A 175 -6.10 -16.10 6.49
CA GLU A 175 -7.54 -16.30 6.26
C GLU A 175 -8.12 -15.20 5.37
N ALA A 176 -7.74 -13.93 5.60
CA ALA A 176 -8.17 -12.82 4.76
C ALA A 176 -7.58 -12.91 3.35
N ALA A 177 -6.33 -13.35 3.21
CA ALA A 177 -5.68 -13.59 1.93
C ALA A 177 -6.43 -14.65 1.11
N ASP A 178 -6.76 -15.81 1.71
CA ASP A 178 -7.54 -16.86 1.04
C ASP A 178 -8.92 -16.35 0.59
N ILE A 179 -9.59 -15.53 1.41
CA ILE A 179 -10.87 -14.92 1.03
C ILE A 179 -10.70 -14.02 -0.21
N PHE A 180 -9.66 -13.19 -0.27
CA PHE A 180 -9.43 -12.30 -1.40
C PHE A 180 -9.02 -13.05 -2.66
N ILE A 181 -8.16 -14.05 -2.55
CA ILE A 181 -7.76 -14.89 -3.70
C ILE A 181 -8.98 -15.57 -4.30
N ARG A 182 -9.85 -16.18 -3.48
CA ARG A 182 -11.10 -16.83 -3.92
C ARG A 182 -12.11 -15.83 -4.49
N GLY A 183 -12.13 -14.60 -3.98
CA GLY A 183 -12.94 -13.49 -4.49
C GLY A 183 -12.41 -12.85 -5.77
N GLY A 184 -11.30 -13.38 -6.31
CA GLY A 184 -10.71 -12.93 -7.57
C GLY A 184 -9.93 -11.62 -7.47
N ALA A 185 -9.40 -11.26 -6.29
CA ALA A 185 -8.48 -10.14 -6.15
C ALA A 185 -7.17 -10.43 -6.90
N HIS A 186 -6.67 -9.45 -7.66
CA HIS A 186 -5.45 -9.57 -8.44
C HIS A 186 -4.22 -9.05 -7.69
N LEU A 187 -4.41 -8.00 -6.87
CA LEU A 187 -3.35 -7.36 -6.08
C LEU A 187 -3.82 -7.12 -4.65
N VAL A 188 -2.92 -7.32 -3.69
CA VAL A 188 -3.02 -6.83 -2.32
C VAL A 188 -1.81 -5.96 -2.03
N LEU A 189 -2.02 -4.65 -1.85
CA LEU A 189 -0.97 -3.65 -1.66
C LEU A 189 -0.81 -3.32 -0.18
N THR A 190 0.44 -3.36 0.32
CA THR A 190 0.74 -3.21 1.75
C THR A 190 1.99 -2.35 2.00
N GLY A 191 2.19 -1.94 3.26
CA GLY A 191 3.37 -1.23 3.75
C GLY A 191 3.92 -1.89 5.03
N HIS A 192 4.11 -1.07 6.08
CA HIS A 192 4.48 -1.48 7.44
C HIS A 192 5.91 -2.02 7.61
N MET A 193 6.37 -2.86 6.72
CA MET A 193 7.69 -3.49 6.84
C MET A 193 8.82 -2.57 6.40
N HIS A 194 8.53 -1.50 5.66
CA HIS A 194 9.50 -0.62 5.01
C HIS A 194 10.45 -1.40 4.08
N GLN A 195 9.95 -2.46 3.47
CA GLN A 195 10.69 -3.34 2.57
C GLN A 195 9.84 -3.70 1.37
N VAL A 196 10.47 -3.76 0.20
CA VAL A 196 9.81 -4.14 -1.06
C VAL A 196 9.84 -5.65 -1.22
N PHE A 197 8.67 -6.23 -1.33
CA PHE A 197 8.53 -7.63 -1.76
C PHE A 197 7.30 -7.81 -2.65
N ALA A 198 7.31 -8.86 -3.43
CA ALA A 198 6.14 -9.33 -4.17
C ALA A 198 6.06 -10.87 -4.01
N LEU A 199 4.92 -11.35 -3.54
CA LEU A 199 4.63 -12.76 -3.35
C LEU A 199 3.35 -13.11 -4.08
N SER A 200 3.31 -14.25 -4.75
CA SER A 200 2.10 -14.77 -5.38
C SER A 200 1.50 -15.91 -4.60
N GLU A 201 0.18 -15.90 -4.52
CA GLU A 201 -0.62 -17.01 -4.01
C GLU A 201 -1.69 -17.38 -5.04
N ARG A 202 -2.13 -18.64 -5.05
CA ARG A 202 -3.01 -19.18 -6.09
C ARG A 202 -4.25 -19.86 -5.54
N HIS A 203 -5.34 -19.75 -6.31
CA HIS A 203 -6.51 -20.60 -6.15
C HIS A 203 -7.02 -21.03 -7.54
N GLY A 204 -6.86 -22.30 -7.89
CA GLY A 204 -7.07 -22.77 -9.27
C GLY A 204 -6.09 -22.10 -10.22
N ASP A 205 -6.62 -21.52 -11.31
CA ASP A 205 -5.83 -20.77 -12.29
C ASP A 205 -5.68 -19.28 -11.95
N HIS A 206 -6.32 -18.81 -10.88
CA HIS A 206 -6.23 -17.41 -10.46
C HIS A 206 -5.00 -17.17 -9.58
N VAL A 207 -4.24 -16.15 -9.93
CA VAL A 207 -3.05 -15.69 -9.19
C VAL A 207 -3.33 -14.32 -8.58
N CYS A 208 -3.07 -14.17 -7.28
CA CYS A 208 -3.10 -12.91 -6.57
C CYS A 208 -1.69 -12.54 -6.09
N TRP A 209 -1.26 -11.31 -6.35
CA TRP A 209 0.02 -10.80 -5.91
C TRP A 209 -0.12 -9.96 -4.65
N PHE A 210 0.71 -10.25 -3.64
CA PHE A 210 0.87 -9.50 -2.41
C PHE A 210 2.13 -8.66 -2.51
N VAL A 211 1.96 -7.35 -2.66
CA VAL A 211 3.05 -6.42 -2.94
C VAL A 211 3.21 -5.44 -1.78
N SER A 212 4.44 -5.30 -1.28
CA SER A 212 4.79 -4.32 -0.27
C SER A 212 5.66 -3.21 -0.88
N ALA A 213 5.49 -1.99 -0.39
CA ALA A 213 6.35 -0.87 -0.70
C ALA A 213 7.26 -0.53 0.48
N SER A 214 8.42 0.07 0.18
CA SER A 214 9.28 0.73 1.15
C SER A 214 8.62 2.01 1.67
N THR A 215 9.22 2.69 2.66
CA THR A 215 8.78 4.03 3.06
C THR A 215 9.01 5.02 1.91
N ALA A 216 8.01 5.87 1.61
CA ALA A 216 8.10 6.74 0.44
C ALA A 216 9.17 7.82 0.57
N PHE A 217 9.26 8.48 1.73
CA PHE A 217 10.21 9.58 1.96
C PHE A 217 10.59 9.79 3.44
N SER A 218 10.22 8.84 4.30
CA SER A 218 10.57 8.97 5.71
C SER A 218 12.05 8.69 5.93
N ILE A 219 12.69 9.48 6.81
CA ILE A 219 14.04 9.21 7.31
C ILE A 219 14.11 7.97 8.20
N ARG A 220 12.97 7.33 8.50
CA ARG A 220 12.87 6.06 9.24
C ARG A 220 13.08 4.87 8.30
N THR A 221 14.10 4.92 7.50
CA THR A 221 14.52 3.76 6.69
C THR A 221 15.00 2.63 7.61
N ARG A 222 14.80 1.40 7.18
CA ARG A 222 15.36 0.21 7.84
C ARG A 222 16.54 -0.28 7.01
N ASP A 223 16.37 -1.40 6.31
CA ASP A 223 17.43 -2.00 5.50
C ASP A 223 17.38 -1.55 4.03
N GLU A 224 16.32 -0.82 3.63
CA GLU A 224 16.10 -0.36 2.26
C GLU A 224 15.97 1.17 2.21
N PRO A 225 16.40 1.81 1.10
CA PRO A 225 16.19 3.24 0.89
C PRO A 225 14.70 3.58 0.77
N ALA A 226 14.38 4.86 0.96
CA ALA A 226 13.05 5.38 0.67
C ALA A 226 12.70 5.16 -0.81
N GLY A 227 11.42 4.86 -1.10
CA GLY A 227 11.01 4.56 -2.45
C GLY A 227 9.52 4.26 -2.58
N PHE A 228 9.10 3.92 -3.79
CA PHE A 228 7.74 3.55 -4.12
C PHE A 228 7.71 2.56 -5.30
N ASN A 229 6.57 1.93 -5.53
CA ASN A 229 6.37 1.05 -6.68
C ASN A 229 5.43 1.71 -7.69
N LEU A 230 5.71 1.55 -8.99
CA LEU A 230 4.76 1.81 -10.07
C LEU A 230 4.35 0.46 -10.66
N LEU A 231 3.07 0.12 -10.52
CA LEU A 231 2.50 -1.11 -11.06
C LEU A 231 1.71 -0.78 -12.32
N THR A 232 2.08 -1.37 -13.43
CA THR A 232 1.36 -1.25 -14.70
C THR A 232 0.67 -2.58 -15.01
N ALA A 233 -0.66 -2.58 -15.11
CA ALA A 233 -1.43 -3.76 -15.44
C ALA A 233 -1.41 -3.99 -16.95
N GLU A 234 -0.84 -5.11 -17.37
CA GLU A 234 -0.87 -5.65 -18.73
C GLU A 234 -1.91 -6.78 -18.83
N GLU A 235 -2.10 -7.33 -20.02
CA GLU A 235 -3.13 -8.36 -20.27
C GLU A 235 -2.92 -9.62 -19.41
N ASP A 236 -1.67 -10.09 -19.27
CA ASP A 236 -1.32 -11.35 -18.62
C ASP A 236 -0.33 -11.24 -17.45
N HIS A 237 0.17 -10.05 -17.17
CA HIS A 237 1.12 -9.78 -16.08
C HIS A 237 1.01 -8.34 -15.55
N PHE A 238 1.72 -8.05 -14.46
CA PHE A 238 1.99 -6.70 -14.02
C PHE A 238 3.46 -6.39 -14.23
N VAL A 239 3.76 -5.21 -14.74
CA VAL A 239 5.10 -4.64 -14.68
C VAL A 239 5.19 -3.83 -13.39
N MET A 240 6.12 -4.19 -12.52
CA MET A 240 6.40 -3.49 -11.27
C MET A 240 7.75 -2.79 -11.37
N ASP A 241 7.73 -1.48 -11.55
CA ASP A 241 8.91 -0.63 -11.49
C ASP A 241 9.12 -0.15 -10.05
N ILE A 242 10.27 -0.46 -9.48
CA ILE A 242 10.67 -0.05 -8.13
C ILE A 242 11.53 1.20 -8.25
N TYR A 243 11.06 2.29 -7.65
CA TYR A 243 11.79 3.55 -7.57
C TYR A 243 12.39 3.72 -6.19
N VAL A 244 13.64 4.17 -6.13
CA VAL A 244 14.36 4.44 -4.88
C VAL A 244 14.91 5.86 -4.87
N ALA A 245 15.01 6.42 -3.67
CA ALA A 245 15.64 7.72 -3.46
C ALA A 245 17.11 7.68 -3.90
N ASN A 246 17.58 8.75 -4.55
CA ASN A 246 18.96 8.96 -4.95
C ASN A 246 19.64 10.03 -4.06
N GLU A 247 20.96 10.17 -4.18
CA GLU A 247 21.76 11.13 -3.43
C GLU A 247 21.41 12.60 -3.76
N GLU A 248 20.81 12.84 -4.92
CA GLU A 248 20.43 14.17 -5.39
C GLU A 248 19.10 14.64 -4.77
N GLY A 249 18.41 13.76 -3.99
CA GLY A 249 17.14 14.06 -3.35
C GLY A 249 15.93 13.84 -4.25
N GLY A 250 16.06 13.04 -5.33
CA GLY A 250 15.02 12.61 -6.22
C GLY A 250 14.78 11.10 -6.18
N PHE A 251 14.01 10.58 -7.13
CA PHE A 251 13.77 9.16 -7.30
C PHE A 251 14.29 8.67 -8.65
N LYS A 252 14.94 7.49 -8.64
CA LYS A 252 15.36 6.78 -9.84
C LYS A 252 14.75 5.38 -9.87
N GLN A 253 14.44 4.88 -11.06
CA GLN A 253 14.08 3.50 -11.24
C GLN A 253 15.29 2.61 -10.90
N TYR A 254 15.07 1.67 -9.98
CA TYR A 254 16.12 0.79 -9.47
C TYR A 254 16.02 -0.61 -10.06
N GLU A 255 14.81 -1.15 -10.11
CA GLU A 255 14.54 -2.53 -10.55
C GLU A 255 13.19 -2.58 -11.28
N ARG A 256 13.08 -3.52 -12.21
CA ARG A 256 11.83 -3.89 -12.85
C ARG A 256 11.56 -5.37 -12.63
N ARG A 257 10.32 -5.71 -12.27
CA ARG A 257 9.84 -7.10 -12.09
C ARG A 257 8.61 -7.33 -12.94
N HIS A 258 8.52 -8.52 -13.55
CA HIS A 258 7.32 -8.98 -14.20
C HIS A 258 6.60 -9.96 -13.28
N LEU A 259 5.37 -9.62 -12.91
CA LEU A 259 4.53 -10.40 -12.00
C LEU A 259 3.45 -11.09 -12.84
N THR A 260 3.68 -12.34 -13.20
CA THR A 260 2.79 -13.06 -14.12
C THR A 260 1.44 -13.38 -13.48
N ARG A 261 0.34 -13.27 -14.24
CA ARG A 261 -1.01 -13.59 -13.77
C ARG A 261 -1.37 -15.07 -13.98
N LYS A 262 -0.55 -15.81 -14.73
CA LYS A 262 -0.76 -17.23 -15.09
C LYS A 262 0.27 -18.17 -14.47
N GLU A 263 1.44 -17.68 -14.13
CA GLU A 263 2.55 -18.44 -13.53
C GLU A 263 3.10 -17.72 -12.31
N ALA A 264 3.48 -18.47 -11.27
CA ALA A 264 3.95 -17.91 -10.00
C ALA A 264 5.46 -17.59 -9.98
N GLU A 265 6.08 -17.32 -11.13
CA GLU A 265 7.51 -16.96 -11.21
C GLU A 265 7.71 -15.46 -11.30
N ILE A 266 8.56 -14.93 -10.41
CA ILE A 266 9.12 -13.58 -10.51
C ILE A 266 10.35 -13.70 -11.41
N VAL A 267 10.33 -13.05 -12.56
CA VAL A 267 11.51 -12.90 -13.40
C VAL A 267 12.09 -11.50 -13.16
N PRO A 268 13.19 -11.35 -12.40
CA PRO A 268 13.85 -10.07 -12.25
C PRO A 268 14.59 -9.72 -13.57
N GLU A 269 14.25 -8.58 -14.17
CA GLU A 269 15.11 -7.97 -15.18
C GLU A 269 16.09 -7.02 -14.47
N HIS A 270 17.36 -7.40 -14.40
CA HIS A 270 18.40 -6.46 -14.00
C HIS A 270 18.54 -5.41 -15.12
N PRO A 271 18.44 -4.10 -14.82
CA PRO A 271 18.89 -3.09 -15.77
C PRO A 271 20.37 -3.38 -16.08
N GLY A 272 20.66 -3.65 -17.36
CA GLY A 272 21.99 -4.03 -17.80
C GLY A 272 23.04 -3.11 -17.18
N GLU A 273 24.09 -3.70 -16.62
CA GLU A 273 25.26 -2.97 -16.17
C GLU A 273 25.73 -2.07 -17.34
N PRO A 274 25.97 -0.77 -17.10
CA PRO A 274 26.65 0.02 -18.10
C PRO A 274 28.04 -0.61 -18.27
N GLY A 275 28.28 -1.13 -19.45
CA GLY A 275 29.57 -1.74 -19.83
C GLY A 275 30.74 -0.84 -19.43
N ILE A 276 31.75 -1.49 -18.88
CA ILE A 276 33.05 -0.97 -18.48
C ILE A 276 33.72 -0.19 -19.64
#